data_8241742aba3d907179e70a9a5d59044f
#
_entry.id   8241742aba3d907179e70a9a5d59044f
#
_cell.length_a   1.000
_cell.length_b   1.000
_cell.length_c   1.000
_cell.angle_alpha   90.00
_cell.angle_beta   90.00
_cell.angle_gamma   90.00
#
_symmetry.space_group_name_H-M   'P 1'
#
loop_
_entity.id
_entity.type
_entity.pdbx_description
1 polymer ?
#
loop_
_entity_poly.entity_id
_entity_poly.type
_entity_poly.pdbx_seq_one_letter_code
_entity_poly.pdbx_strand_id
1 'polypeptide(L)'
;MYKSLKYYKLWAILLALFLALPIFGIFAELFYILFQNFNASDLTQFSSIKENLSHFFDYLFLKFIKDTFIISMGVLCLSLILGVSSAYLIANYDFYFCKILEKSLILPLAIPAYILAFVYVGIMDFQGFFHKNFGFRIDFFNHYGVIFVLSISLYPYIYLFAKTAFKSEAKEAYEVAKIMKYSEFRIFTRVALLSARPAIFSGTLLVLMETLSDYGASAYLGVDTFSAGIFKLWYDLNDSYSSSVLSGILMLFVFLIMYVDYYYKNKHHYSFNQNLTLFIKKRKLNPIKQILSCIYCFIIAFVGFILPFIWLVYWGLKDHKLFESQFYIISFKTIILALITALITTFLAYFLMFSSRIVKNHFFNLFILKISSLGYSIPAAALGISIIVLFVFLDKIFHMSLLGNSLFVLIFAYIIRFLASAIYSLEGGYNKIHLNIDEASLNLRTSYFILFFKIHTPLMKHFLFLAFIIVFIDTIKELPLSRILAPFGFETLSVKAFWFASDERIYDAALPSLFIVFLSLMVVVWMDKITRKDDVRN
;
A
#
# COMPACT_ATOMS: atom_id res chain seq x y z
N MET A 1 -35.50 11.00 -16.64
CA MET A 1 -34.14 11.46 -16.31
C MET A 1 -33.93 11.63 -14.81
N TYR A 2 -34.72 12.43 -14.09
CA TYR A 2 -34.61 12.61 -12.63
C TYR A 2 -34.77 11.32 -11.81
N LYS A 3 -35.65 10.41 -12.19
CA LYS A 3 -35.82 9.11 -11.51
C LYS A 3 -34.56 8.24 -11.60
N SER A 4 -33.88 8.18 -12.73
CA SER A 4 -32.67 7.38 -12.90
C SER A 4 -31.47 7.93 -12.09
N LEU A 5 -31.31 9.24 -11.96
CA LEU A 5 -30.28 9.85 -11.11
C LEU A 5 -30.44 9.46 -9.63
N LYS A 6 -31.68 9.38 -9.14
CA LYS A 6 -32.00 8.96 -7.76
C LYS A 6 -31.55 7.53 -7.51
N TYR A 7 -31.68 6.62 -8.51
CA TYR A 7 -31.22 5.24 -8.38
C TYR A 7 -29.68 5.15 -8.34
N TYR A 8 -28.98 5.86 -9.20
CA TYR A 8 -27.50 5.87 -9.15
C TYR A 8 -26.99 6.38 -7.80
N LYS A 9 -27.60 7.44 -7.27
CA LYS A 9 -27.27 7.97 -5.95
C LYS A 9 -27.51 6.93 -4.84
N LEU A 10 -28.67 6.27 -4.87
CA LEU A 10 -29.04 5.27 -3.85
C LEU A 10 -28.09 4.07 -3.89
N TRP A 11 -27.84 3.51 -5.06
CA TRP A 11 -26.95 2.37 -5.22
C TRP A 11 -25.50 2.70 -4.81
N ALA A 12 -25.01 3.89 -5.13
CA ALA A 12 -23.67 4.29 -4.72
C ALA A 12 -23.56 4.43 -3.19
N ILE A 13 -24.58 4.97 -2.52
CA ILE A 13 -24.62 5.03 -1.04
C ILE A 13 -24.66 3.62 -0.45
N LEU A 14 -25.57 2.76 -0.92
CA LEU A 14 -25.70 1.41 -0.41
C LEU A 14 -24.42 0.61 -0.58
N LEU A 15 -23.77 0.74 -1.73
CA LEU A 15 -22.49 0.08 -2.01
C LEU A 15 -21.38 0.61 -1.07
N ALA A 16 -21.24 1.92 -0.93
CA ALA A 16 -20.23 2.51 -0.04
C ALA A 16 -20.44 2.10 1.42
N LEU A 17 -21.69 2.09 1.90
CA LEU A 17 -22.02 1.65 3.25
C LEU A 17 -21.76 0.15 3.43
N PHE A 18 -22.12 -0.69 2.45
CA PHE A 18 -21.87 -2.13 2.49
C PHE A 18 -20.37 -2.44 2.60
N LEU A 19 -19.54 -1.72 1.84
CA LEU A 19 -18.08 -1.87 1.90
C LEU A 19 -17.47 -1.33 3.20
N ALA A 20 -18.16 -0.43 3.90
CA ALA A 20 -17.75 0.10 5.20
C ALA A 20 -18.22 -0.74 6.40
N LEU A 21 -19.13 -1.71 6.21
CA LEU A 21 -19.68 -2.53 7.28
C LEU A 21 -18.63 -3.19 8.19
N PRO A 22 -17.54 -3.81 7.66
CA PRO A 22 -16.53 -4.43 8.53
C PRO A 22 -15.88 -3.42 9.48
N ILE A 23 -15.69 -2.18 9.03
CA ILE A 23 -15.09 -1.11 9.83
C ILE A 23 -15.99 -0.79 11.03
N PHE A 24 -17.29 -0.67 10.80
CA PHE A 24 -18.24 -0.45 11.89
C PHE A 24 -18.37 -1.68 12.79
N GLY A 25 -18.25 -2.89 12.24
CA GLY A 25 -18.32 -4.14 13.00
C GLY A 25 -17.25 -4.22 14.09
N ILE A 26 -15.99 -3.90 13.79
CA ILE A 26 -14.90 -3.96 14.78
C ILE A 26 -15.10 -2.92 15.89
N PHE A 27 -15.62 -1.72 15.57
CA PHE A 27 -15.92 -0.74 16.61
C PHE A 27 -17.10 -1.15 17.46
N ALA A 28 -18.13 -1.75 16.87
CA ALA A 28 -19.25 -2.29 17.63
C ALA A 28 -18.79 -3.40 18.58
N GLU A 29 -17.90 -4.29 18.15
CA GLU A 29 -17.31 -5.32 18.99
C GLU A 29 -16.44 -4.73 20.10
N LEU A 30 -15.58 -3.76 19.76
CA LEU A 30 -14.75 -3.06 20.75
C LEU A 30 -15.62 -2.41 21.83
N PHE A 31 -16.69 -1.70 21.45
CA PHE A 31 -17.65 -1.15 22.40
C PHE A 31 -18.33 -2.25 23.21
N TYR A 32 -18.78 -3.32 22.56
CA TYR A 32 -19.41 -4.45 23.24
C TYR A 32 -18.49 -5.04 24.29
N ILE A 33 -17.23 -5.34 23.96
CA ILE A 33 -16.23 -5.86 24.90
C ILE A 33 -15.98 -4.89 26.07
N LEU A 34 -15.85 -3.59 25.79
CA LEU A 34 -15.58 -2.59 26.83
C LEU A 34 -16.80 -2.33 27.75
N PHE A 35 -18.03 -2.43 27.23
CA PHE A 35 -19.25 -2.14 28.00
C PHE A 35 -19.94 -3.39 28.58
N GLN A 36 -19.64 -4.59 28.12
CA GLN A 36 -20.20 -5.83 28.63
C GLN A 36 -19.81 -6.10 30.10
N ASN A 37 -18.82 -5.39 30.64
CA ASN A 37 -18.43 -5.42 32.05
C ASN A 37 -19.58 -5.05 33.03
N PHE A 38 -20.77 -4.68 32.56
CA PHE A 38 -21.86 -4.21 33.40
C PHE A 38 -23.00 -5.23 33.61
N ASN A 39 -23.07 -6.35 32.87
CA ASN A 39 -24.17 -7.32 32.98
C ASN A 39 -23.64 -8.75 33.20
N ALA A 40 -23.45 -9.12 34.45
CA ALA A 40 -22.91 -10.41 34.89
C ALA A 40 -23.97 -11.52 34.91
N SER A 41 -24.17 -12.25 33.81
CA SER A 41 -24.95 -13.50 33.83
C SER A 41 -24.15 -14.77 33.48
N ASP A 42 -22.96 -14.65 32.87
CA ASP A 42 -22.10 -15.78 32.51
C ASP A 42 -20.69 -15.68 33.13
N LEU A 43 -20.61 -15.97 34.43
CA LEU A 43 -19.45 -15.73 35.29
C LEU A 43 -18.16 -16.48 34.87
N THR A 44 -18.26 -17.63 34.24
CA THR A 44 -17.07 -18.47 33.92
C THR A 44 -16.36 -18.05 32.63
N GLN A 45 -17.10 -17.81 31.55
CA GLN A 45 -16.52 -17.30 30.29
C GLN A 45 -16.01 -15.86 30.45
N PHE A 46 -16.68 -15.09 31.30
CA PHE A 46 -16.35 -13.70 31.59
C PHE A 46 -15.05 -13.55 32.41
N SER A 47 -14.78 -14.47 33.35
CA SER A 47 -13.53 -14.44 34.12
C SER A 47 -12.32 -14.70 33.22
N SER A 48 -12.41 -15.64 32.28
CA SER A 48 -11.31 -15.95 31.35
C SER A 48 -11.02 -14.79 30.36
N ILE A 49 -12.06 -14.14 29.83
CA ILE A 49 -11.90 -12.98 28.95
C ILE A 49 -11.26 -11.81 29.71
N LYS A 50 -11.69 -11.56 30.93
CA LYS A 50 -11.13 -10.51 31.78
C LYS A 50 -9.68 -10.79 32.15
N GLU A 51 -9.34 -12.02 32.43
CA GLU A 51 -7.98 -12.45 32.74
C GLU A 51 -7.05 -12.31 31.51
N ASN A 52 -7.49 -12.75 30.35
CA ASN A 52 -6.75 -12.58 29.10
C ASN A 52 -6.54 -11.10 28.76
N LEU A 53 -7.58 -10.27 28.87
CA LEU A 53 -7.47 -8.83 28.64
C LEU A 53 -6.55 -8.14 29.65
N SER A 54 -6.60 -8.52 30.96
CA SER A 54 -5.66 -7.95 31.93
C SER A 54 -4.23 -8.36 31.61
N HIS A 55 -3.98 -9.62 31.30
CA HIS A 55 -2.67 -10.09 30.87
C HIS A 55 -2.17 -9.36 29.61
N PHE A 56 -3.06 -9.16 28.62
CA PHE A 56 -2.73 -8.41 27.42
C PHE A 56 -2.31 -6.97 27.74
N PHE A 57 -3.07 -6.23 28.56
CA PHE A 57 -2.76 -4.84 28.87
C PHE A 57 -1.53 -4.70 29.78
N ASP A 58 -1.35 -5.64 30.72
CA ASP A 58 -0.24 -5.58 31.69
C ASP A 58 1.12 -5.94 31.08
N TYR A 59 1.16 -6.90 30.14
CA TYR A 59 2.43 -7.45 29.63
C TYR A 59 2.69 -7.21 28.15
N LEU A 60 1.67 -7.22 27.28
CA LEU A 60 1.87 -7.22 25.83
C LEU A 60 1.65 -5.85 25.18
N PHE A 61 0.65 -5.12 25.64
CA PHE A 61 0.20 -3.89 24.99
C PHE A 61 1.28 -2.81 24.89
N LEU A 62 1.96 -2.54 26.01
CA LEU A 62 3.06 -1.56 26.02
C LEU A 62 4.24 -1.97 25.13
N LYS A 63 4.51 -3.28 25.03
CA LYS A 63 5.54 -3.80 24.13
C LYS A 63 5.17 -3.53 22.68
N PHE A 64 3.94 -3.84 22.26
CA PHE A 64 3.46 -3.58 20.90
C PHE A 64 3.50 -2.10 20.53
N ILE A 65 3.12 -1.20 21.46
CA ILE A 65 3.23 0.26 21.26
C ILE A 65 4.68 0.65 21.04
N LYS A 66 5.57 0.24 21.94
CA LYS A 66 6.99 0.59 21.91
C LYS A 66 7.64 0.12 20.62
N ASP A 67 7.46 -1.13 20.25
CA ASP A 67 8.07 -1.73 19.07
C ASP A 67 7.54 -1.07 17.79
N THR A 68 6.23 -0.86 17.70
CA THR A 68 5.62 -0.16 16.56
C THR A 68 6.13 1.27 16.44
N PHE A 69 6.29 1.99 17.57
CA PHE A 69 6.77 3.36 17.55
C PHE A 69 8.25 3.45 17.11
N ILE A 70 9.10 2.58 17.63
CA ILE A 70 10.53 2.51 17.26
C ILE A 70 10.68 2.23 15.77
N ILE A 71 9.95 1.22 15.26
CA ILE A 71 9.99 0.86 13.84
C ILE A 71 9.45 2.00 12.98
N SER A 72 8.28 2.55 13.31
CA SER A 72 7.68 3.62 12.52
C SER A 72 8.58 4.84 12.42
N MET A 73 9.17 5.28 13.54
CA MET A 73 10.10 6.41 13.54
C MET A 73 11.40 6.11 12.79
N GLY A 74 11.97 4.91 12.97
CA GLY A 74 13.19 4.49 12.27
C GLY A 74 12.96 4.43 10.75
N VAL A 75 11.85 3.81 10.31
CA VAL A 75 11.48 3.71 8.89
C VAL A 75 11.22 5.09 8.29
N LEU A 76 10.49 5.97 8.99
CA LEU A 76 10.25 7.34 8.52
C LEU A 76 11.54 8.13 8.33
N CYS A 77 12.43 8.10 9.32
CA CYS A 77 13.70 8.82 9.25
C CYS A 77 14.56 8.33 8.07
N LEU A 78 14.75 7.01 7.95
CA LEU A 78 15.60 6.45 6.90
C LEU A 78 14.98 6.62 5.52
N SER A 79 13.66 6.39 5.36
CA SER A 79 12.95 6.59 4.10
C SER A 79 12.92 8.06 3.66
N LEU A 80 12.82 9.01 4.58
CA LEU A 80 12.95 10.44 4.29
C LEU A 80 14.34 10.78 3.75
N ILE A 81 15.39 10.28 4.40
CA ILE A 81 16.76 10.53 3.95
C ILE A 81 16.97 9.97 2.54
N LEU A 82 16.60 8.71 2.31
CA LEU A 82 16.77 8.05 1.02
C LEU A 82 15.89 8.65 -0.07
N GLY A 83 14.61 8.88 0.23
CA GLY A 83 13.61 9.36 -0.73
C GLY A 83 13.84 10.81 -1.14
N VAL A 84 14.02 11.72 -0.18
CA VAL A 84 14.18 13.16 -0.48
C VAL A 84 15.52 13.45 -1.15
N SER A 85 16.61 12.86 -0.69
CA SER A 85 17.94 13.09 -1.27
C SER A 85 18.04 12.59 -2.72
N SER A 86 17.57 11.35 -2.98
CA SER A 86 17.55 10.78 -4.33
C SER A 86 16.61 11.56 -5.25
N ALA A 87 15.43 11.98 -4.75
CA ALA A 87 14.49 12.81 -5.51
C ALA A 87 15.08 14.16 -5.92
N TYR A 88 15.76 14.83 -4.98
CA TYR A 88 16.39 16.13 -5.25
C TYR A 88 17.51 16.02 -6.28
N LEU A 89 18.36 14.97 -6.17
CA LEU A 89 19.43 14.72 -7.14
C LEU A 89 18.89 14.46 -8.55
N ILE A 90 17.91 13.57 -8.67
CA ILE A 90 17.31 13.20 -9.96
C ILE A 90 16.51 14.34 -10.59
N ALA A 91 15.82 15.15 -9.80
CA ALA A 91 15.01 16.26 -10.31
C ALA A 91 15.85 17.42 -10.83
N ASN A 92 16.91 17.81 -10.12
CA ASN A 92 17.62 19.05 -10.33
C ASN A 92 18.93 18.91 -11.10
N TYR A 93 19.56 17.73 -11.10
CA TYR A 93 20.88 17.57 -11.68
C TYR A 93 20.91 16.56 -12.81
N ASP A 94 21.80 16.82 -13.79
CA ASP A 94 22.15 15.89 -14.84
C ASP A 94 23.53 15.29 -14.55
N PHE A 95 23.58 13.94 -14.46
CA PHE A 95 24.76 13.19 -14.17
C PHE A 95 24.73 11.82 -14.89
N TYR A 96 25.82 11.08 -14.85
CA TYR A 96 25.95 9.79 -15.54
C TYR A 96 24.81 8.83 -15.17
N PHE A 97 24.20 8.22 -16.20
CA PHE A 97 23.09 7.26 -16.06
C PHE A 97 21.83 7.78 -15.34
N CYS A 98 21.68 9.11 -15.17
CA CYS A 98 20.56 9.73 -14.46
C CYS A 98 19.19 9.16 -14.92
N LYS A 99 18.95 9.01 -16.24
CA LYS A 99 17.67 8.47 -16.78
C LYS A 99 17.41 7.01 -16.42
N ILE A 100 18.45 6.20 -16.31
CA ILE A 100 18.33 4.79 -15.91
C ILE A 100 18.09 4.73 -14.42
N LEU A 101 18.88 5.46 -13.62
CA LEU A 101 18.75 5.51 -12.17
C LEU A 101 17.42 6.09 -11.72
N GLU A 102 16.85 7.08 -12.43
CA GLU A 102 15.50 7.62 -12.17
C GLU A 102 14.44 6.51 -12.13
N LYS A 103 14.57 5.50 -12.98
CA LYS A 103 13.66 4.35 -13.03
C LYS A 103 14.03 3.28 -12.01
N SER A 104 15.33 3.01 -11.87
CA SER A 104 15.81 1.96 -10.97
C SER A 104 15.46 2.24 -9.51
N LEU A 105 15.38 3.51 -9.11
CA LEU A 105 14.98 3.92 -7.77
C LEU A 105 13.51 3.62 -7.42
N ILE A 106 12.67 3.27 -8.40
CA ILE A 106 11.26 2.89 -8.17
C ILE A 106 11.13 1.36 -8.05
N LEU A 107 12.11 0.59 -8.57
CA LEU A 107 12.02 -0.86 -8.65
C LEU A 107 11.84 -1.58 -7.30
N PRO A 108 12.35 -1.08 -6.16
CA PRO A 108 12.11 -1.74 -4.88
C PRO A 108 10.64 -1.95 -4.54
N LEU A 109 9.72 -1.11 -5.03
CA LEU A 109 8.26 -1.33 -4.90
C LEU A 109 7.78 -2.63 -5.56
N ALA A 110 8.54 -3.21 -6.47
CA ALA A 110 8.18 -4.48 -7.09
C ALA A 110 8.37 -5.67 -6.15
N ILE A 111 9.22 -5.55 -5.13
CA ILE A 111 9.52 -6.62 -4.17
C ILE A 111 8.77 -6.35 -2.87
N PRO A 112 7.82 -7.22 -2.44
CA PRO A 112 7.19 -7.13 -1.12
C PRO A 112 8.22 -7.14 0.02
N ALA A 113 7.94 -6.42 1.11
CA ALA A 113 8.87 -6.26 2.22
C ALA A 113 9.23 -7.60 2.90
N TYR A 114 8.29 -8.55 3.02
CA TYR A 114 8.58 -9.86 3.58
C TYR A 114 9.55 -10.69 2.70
N ILE A 115 9.51 -10.50 1.37
CA ILE A 115 10.47 -11.13 0.45
C ILE A 115 11.87 -10.52 0.66
N LEU A 116 11.96 -9.20 0.77
CA LEU A 116 13.23 -8.55 1.11
C LEU A 116 13.79 -9.06 2.44
N ALA A 117 12.93 -9.22 3.45
CA ALA A 117 13.33 -9.68 4.77
C ALA A 117 14.03 -11.06 4.71
N PHE A 118 13.39 -12.06 4.11
CA PHE A 118 14.01 -13.38 4.05
C PHE A 118 15.23 -13.44 3.11
N VAL A 119 15.26 -12.62 2.06
CA VAL A 119 16.43 -12.55 1.18
C VAL A 119 17.64 -12.00 1.93
N TYR A 120 17.46 -10.91 2.70
CA TYR A 120 18.56 -10.35 3.48
C TYR A 120 19.03 -11.27 4.61
N VAL A 121 18.10 -11.94 5.30
CA VAL A 121 18.46 -12.98 6.26
C VAL A 121 19.26 -14.09 5.57
N GLY A 122 18.76 -14.66 4.48
CA GLY A 122 19.42 -15.77 3.77
C GLY A 122 20.80 -15.42 3.21
N ILE A 123 21.07 -14.15 2.90
CA ILE A 123 22.37 -13.68 2.41
C ILE A 123 23.36 -13.49 3.57
N MET A 124 22.89 -12.96 4.72
CA MET A 124 23.72 -12.45 5.81
C MET A 124 23.84 -13.37 7.01
N ASP A 125 23.00 -14.42 7.12
CA ASP A 125 23.03 -15.37 8.23
C ASP A 125 24.18 -16.38 8.14
N PHE A 126 24.32 -17.27 9.12
CA PHE A 126 25.38 -18.29 9.25
C PHE A 126 25.57 -19.14 8.01
N GLN A 127 24.48 -19.54 7.37
CA GLN A 127 24.54 -20.31 6.11
C GLN A 127 24.66 -19.41 4.87
N GLY A 128 24.64 -18.09 5.06
CA GLY A 128 24.64 -17.10 4.00
C GLY A 128 26.01 -16.93 3.32
N PHE A 129 25.95 -16.32 2.14
CA PHE A 129 27.14 -16.10 1.31
C PHE A 129 28.21 -15.25 2.02
N PHE A 130 27.82 -14.19 2.71
CA PHE A 130 28.79 -13.28 3.34
C PHE A 130 29.51 -13.94 4.51
N HIS A 131 28.81 -14.72 5.33
CA HIS A 131 29.47 -15.43 6.42
C HIS A 131 30.40 -16.54 5.91
N LYS A 132 29.97 -17.32 4.92
CA LYS A 132 30.80 -18.41 4.37
C LYS A 132 32.08 -17.93 3.68
N ASN A 133 32.03 -16.77 2.98
CA ASN A 133 33.17 -16.30 2.19
C ASN A 133 34.03 -15.25 2.91
N PHE A 134 33.43 -14.43 3.78
CA PHE A 134 34.10 -13.29 4.41
C PHE A 134 34.10 -13.34 5.94
N GLY A 135 33.45 -14.35 6.57
CA GLY A 135 33.32 -14.44 8.03
C GLY A 135 32.44 -13.34 8.65
N PHE A 136 31.74 -12.55 7.83
CA PHE A 136 30.94 -11.41 8.28
C PHE A 136 29.47 -11.79 8.37
N ARG A 137 28.87 -11.54 9.53
CA ARG A 137 27.44 -11.80 9.80
C ARG A 137 26.76 -10.53 10.28
N ILE A 138 25.57 -10.26 9.78
CA ILE A 138 24.65 -9.27 10.32
C ILE A 138 23.38 -10.00 10.76
N ASP A 139 23.02 -9.86 12.02
CA ASP A 139 21.76 -10.36 12.52
C ASP A 139 20.63 -9.39 12.16
N PHE A 140 19.66 -9.88 11.38
CA PHE A 140 18.47 -9.14 10.99
C PHE A 140 17.25 -9.42 11.88
N PHE A 141 17.31 -10.41 12.79
CA PHE A 141 16.21 -10.73 13.69
C PHE A 141 16.09 -9.72 14.85
N ASN A 142 15.94 -8.45 14.50
CA ASN A 142 15.84 -7.33 15.43
C ASN A 142 15.14 -6.12 14.80
N HIS A 143 14.91 -5.06 15.59
CA HIS A 143 14.28 -3.81 15.13
C HIS A 143 15.04 -3.14 13.99
N TYR A 144 16.37 -3.18 13.98
CA TYR A 144 17.19 -2.57 12.94
C TYR A 144 17.00 -3.27 11.59
N GLY A 145 16.84 -4.61 11.61
CA GLY A 145 16.55 -5.39 10.42
C GLY A 145 15.20 -5.00 9.81
N VAL A 146 14.15 -4.87 10.63
CA VAL A 146 12.83 -4.42 10.17
C VAL A 146 12.89 -3.00 9.62
N ILE A 147 13.55 -2.07 10.35
CA ILE A 147 13.71 -0.67 9.90
C ILE A 147 14.43 -0.62 8.55
N PHE A 148 15.51 -1.37 8.38
CA PHE A 148 16.27 -1.42 7.14
C PHE A 148 15.41 -1.93 5.97
N VAL A 149 14.78 -3.09 6.13
CA VAL A 149 13.98 -3.75 5.09
C VAL A 149 12.80 -2.88 4.67
N LEU A 150 12.02 -2.38 5.63
CA LEU A 150 10.86 -1.54 5.35
C LEU A 150 11.28 -0.19 4.74
N SER A 151 12.37 0.41 5.21
CA SER A 151 12.84 1.68 4.64
C SER A 151 13.25 1.54 3.18
N ILE A 152 13.95 0.46 2.83
CA ILE A 152 14.39 0.22 1.46
C ILE A 152 13.21 -0.16 0.56
N SER A 153 12.20 -0.85 1.09
CA SER A 153 10.97 -1.17 0.35
C SER A 153 10.10 0.07 0.11
N LEU A 154 9.99 0.97 1.10
CA LEU A 154 8.99 2.04 1.11
C LEU A 154 9.51 3.43 0.75
N TYR A 155 10.84 3.71 0.76
CA TYR A 155 11.37 5.03 0.37
C TYR A 155 10.91 5.51 -1.01
N PRO A 156 10.63 4.62 -2.01
CA PRO A 156 10.22 5.08 -3.33
C PRO A 156 8.88 5.85 -3.31
N TYR A 157 8.03 5.67 -2.31
CA TYR A 157 6.84 6.50 -2.15
C TYR A 157 7.23 7.95 -1.91
N ILE A 158 8.11 8.23 -0.94
CA ILE A 158 8.61 9.59 -0.69
C ILE A 158 9.35 10.13 -1.91
N TYR A 159 10.19 9.29 -2.55
CA TYR A 159 10.90 9.64 -3.77
C TYR A 159 9.98 10.12 -4.88
N LEU A 160 8.89 9.42 -5.17
CA LEU A 160 7.94 9.78 -6.23
C LEU A 160 7.27 11.13 -5.97
N PHE A 161 6.75 11.33 -4.76
CA PHE A 161 6.10 12.59 -4.38
C PHE A 161 7.08 13.76 -4.34
N ALA A 162 8.24 13.59 -3.73
CA ALA A 162 9.26 14.62 -3.66
C ALA A 162 9.82 14.97 -5.05
N LYS A 163 10.06 13.97 -5.91
CA LYS A 163 10.56 14.18 -7.28
C LYS A 163 9.60 15.03 -8.09
N THR A 164 8.30 14.75 -8.04
CA THR A 164 7.30 15.55 -8.76
C THR A 164 7.25 16.98 -8.26
N ALA A 165 7.31 17.19 -6.94
CA ALA A 165 7.35 18.50 -6.35
C ALA A 165 8.61 19.29 -6.75
N PHE A 166 9.79 18.68 -6.67
CA PHE A 166 11.05 19.32 -7.07
C PHE A 166 11.10 19.64 -8.59
N LYS A 167 10.45 18.83 -9.44
CA LYS A 167 10.33 19.13 -10.88
C LYS A 167 9.38 20.30 -11.18
N SER A 168 8.36 20.49 -10.33
CA SER A 168 7.36 21.57 -10.47
C SER A 168 7.74 22.87 -9.75
N GLU A 169 8.91 22.89 -9.08
CA GLU A 169 9.40 24.10 -8.39
C GLU A 169 9.52 25.28 -9.34
N ALA A 170 9.08 26.42 -8.85
CA ALA A 170 9.20 27.66 -9.59
C ALA A 170 10.70 27.97 -9.85
N LYS A 171 11.10 27.86 -11.11
CA LYS A 171 12.42 28.27 -11.60
C LYS A 171 12.81 29.66 -11.07
N GLU A 172 11.82 30.51 -10.92
CA GLU A 172 11.94 31.87 -10.37
C GLU A 172 12.50 31.91 -8.95
N ALA A 173 11.95 31.10 -8.02
CA ALA A 173 12.41 31.07 -6.63
C ALA A 173 13.86 30.61 -6.51
N TYR A 174 14.27 29.67 -7.37
CA TYR A 174 15.65 29.22 -7.42
C TYR A 174 16.59 30.30 -8.02
N GLU A 175 16.19 30.94 -9.12
CA GLU A 175 16.99 32.01 -9.75
C GLU A 175 17.16 33.21 -8.81
N VAL A 176 16.09 33.60 -8.12
CA VAL A 176 16.16 34.63 -7.05
C VAL A 176 17.13 34.23 -5.94
N ALA A 177 17.07 33.01 -5.46
CA ALA A 177 17.99 32.54 -4.42
C ALA A 177 19.46 32.55 -4.89
N LYS A 178 19.71 32.27 -6.19
CA LYS A 178 21.04 32.40 -6.80
C LYS A 178 21.51 33.85 -6.91
N ILE A 179 20.65 34.74 -7.29
CA ILE A 179 20.95 36.18 -7.34
C ILE A 179 21.32 36.67 -5.92
N MET A 180 20.64 36.14 -4.89
CA MET A 180 20.96 36.40 -3.48
C MET A 180 22.25 35.70 -3.01
N LYS A 181 22.99 35.03 -3.89
CA LYS A 181 24.25 34.28 -3.60
C LYS A 181 24.11 33.21 -2.51
N TYR A 182 22.94 32.57 -2.41
CA TYR A 182 22.78 31.43 -1.50
C TYR A 182 23.61 30.23 -1.96
N SER A 183 24.23 29.53 -1.02
CA SER A 183 24.90 28.25 -1.29
C SER A 183 23.87 27.19 -1.70
N GLU A 184 24.29 26.18 -2.47
CA GLU A 184 23.40 25.08 -2.93
C GLU A 184 22.70 24.37 -1.76
N PHE A 185 23.38 24.17 -0.63
CA PHE A 185 22.79 23.60 0.58
C PHE A 185 21.71 24.52 1.18
N ARG A 186 21.91 25.82 1.16
CA ARG A 186 20.93 26.81 1.65
C ARG A 186 19.72 26.89 0.72
N ILE A 187 19.93 26.76 -0.59
CA ILE A 187 18.83 26.67 -1.58
C ILE A 187 18.03 25.40 -1.33
N PHE A 188 18.68 24.25 -1.15
CA PHE A 188 18.00 23.01 -0.84
C PHE A 188 17.13 23.12 0.42
N THR A 189 17.69 23.60 1.52
CA THR A 189 16.99 23.62 2.83
C THR A 189 15.92 24.71 2.96
N ARG A 190 16.16 25.91 2.37
CA ARG A 190 15.28 27.08 2.54
C ARG A 190 14.31 27.31 1.38
N VAL A 191 14.58 26.76 0.21
CA VAL A 191 13.73 26.95 -0.98
C VAL A 191 13.11 25.63 -1.38
N ALA A 192 13.92 24.67 -1.84
CA ALA A 192 13.45 23.43 -2.41
C ALA A 192 12.64 22.57 -1.40
N LEU A 193 13.19 22.37 -0.21
CA LEU A 193 12.53 21.55 0.82
C LEU A 193 11.25 22.21 1.35
N LEU A 194 11.22 23.56 1.41
CA LEU A 194 10.04 24.30 1.87
C LEU A 194 8.89 24.21 0.87
N SER A 195 9.17 24.34 -0.42
CA SER A 195 8.16 24.25 -1.48
C SER A 195 7.65 22.81 -1.64
N ALA A 196 8.51 21.82 -1.49
CA ALA A 196 8.16 20.40 -1.60
C ALA A 196 7.51 19.80 -0.33
N ARG A 197 7.43 20.55 0.80
CA ARG A 197 6.88 20.06 2.08
C ARG A 197 5.55 19.31 1.96
N PRO A 198 4.52 19.80 1.24
CA PRO A 198 3.24 19.12 1.20
C PRO A 198 3.31 17.76 0.51
N ALA A 199 4.10 17.67 -0.56
CA ALA A 199 4.30 16.43 -1.28
C ALA A 199 5.12 15.42 -0.47
N ILE A 200 6.19 15.89 0.18
CA ILE A 200 7.00 15.06 1.09
C ILE A 200 6.15 14.56 2.25
N PHE A 201 5.31 15.41 2.83
CA PHE A 201 4.40 15.02 3.91
C PHE A 201 3.41 13.93 3.46
N SER A 202 2.80 14.07 2.27
CA SER A 202 1.92 13.02 1.72
C SER A 202 2.64 11.70 1.50
N GLY A 203 3.87 11.72 0.96
CA GLY A 203 4.70 10.52 0.81
C GLY A 203 5.08 9.89 2.16
N THR A 204 5.37 10.72 3.17
CA THR A 204 5.70 10.28 4.53
C THR A 204 4.52 9.59 5.22
N LEU A 205 3.31 10.13 5.07
CA LEU A 205 2.09 9.52 5.60
C LEU A 205 1.82 8.16 4.95
N LEU A 206 2.05 8.05 3.63
CA LEU A 206 1.90 6.78 2.93
C LEU A 206 2.88 5.73 3.48
N VAL A 207 4.16 6.10 3.66
CA VAL A 207 5.16 5.22 4.29
C VAL A 207 4.74 4.82 5.69
N LEU A 208 4.21 5.76 6.50
CA LEU A 208 3.73 5.46 7.84
C LEU A 208 2.57 4.46 7.84
N MET A 209 1.58 4.65 6.96
CA MET A 209 0.44 3.74 6.83
C MET A 209 0.88 2.33 6.39
N GLU A 210 1.78 2.23 5.42
CA GLU A 210 2.33 0.95 4.97
C GLU A 210 3.15 0.27 6.07
N THR A 211 3.94 1.03 6.85
CA THR A 211 4.70 0.49 7.99
C THR A 211 3.78 -0.05 9.09
N LEU A 212 2.70 0.66 9.42
CA LEU A 212 1.71 0.20 10.40
C LEU A 212 0.92 -1.00 9.91
N SER A 213 0.77 -1.15 8.60
CA SER A 213 0.09 -2.28 7.96
C SER A 213 1.00 -3.50 7.76
N ASP A 214 2.32 -3.34 7.89
CA ASP A 214 3.25 -4.45 7.66
C ASP A 214 3.09 -5.53 8.74
N TYR A 215 2.82 -6.72 8.25
CA TYR A 215 2.82 -7.94 9.02
C TYR A 215 4.01 -8.82 8.65
N GLY A 216 4.23 -8.96 7.33
CA GLY A 216 5.09 -9.99 6.80
C GLY A 216 6.57 -9.83 7.17
N ALA A 217 7.15 -8.64 7.01
CA ALA A 217 8.54 -8.41 7.39
C ALA A 217 8.72 -8.41 8.91
N SER A 218 7.80 -7.78 9.64
CA SER A 218 7.85 -7.72 11.11
C SER A 218 7.74 -9.10 11.76
N ALA A 219 6.78 -9.92 11.31
CA ALA A 219 6.59 -11.29 11.82
C ALA A 219 7.78 -12.21 11.46
N TYR A 220 8.27 -12.13 10.21
CA TYR A 220 9.41 -12.94 9.79
C TYR A 220 10.69 -12.61 10.58
N LEU A 221 10.92 -11.33 10.87
CA LEU A 221 12.09 -10.87 11.64
C LEU A 221 11.87 -10.90 13.17
N GLY A 222 10.76 -11.46 13.64
CA GLY A 222 10.49 -11.70 15.05
C GLY A 222 10.23 -10.44 15.88
N VAL A 223 9.71 -9.36 15.29
CA VAL A 223 9.41 -8.11 16.00
C VAL A 223 7.92 -7.93 16.18
N ASP A 224 7.51 -7.71 17.41
CA ASP A 224 6.12 -7.63 17.85
C ASP A 224 5.51 -6.23 17.57
N THR A 225 5.24 -5.90 16.30
CA THR A 225 4.46 -4.71 15.93
C THR A 225 2.96 -4.92 16.19
N PHE A 226 2.15 -3.85 16.13
CA PHE A 226 0.69 -3.98 16.24
C PHE A 226 0.13 -5.01 15.25
N SER A 227 0.51 -4.93 13.97
CA SER A 227 0.02 -5.87 12.95
C SER A 227 0.50 -7.30 13.19
N ALA A 228 1.76 -7.51 13.60
CA ALA A 228 2.27 -8.82 13.98
C ALA A 228 1.62 -9.32 15.27
N GLY A 229 1.38 -8.43 16.24
CA GLY A 229 0.69 -8.72 17.49
C GLY A 229 -0.74 -9.20 17.32
N ILE A 230 -1.50 -8.64 16.37
CA ILE A 230 -2.86 -9.10 16.02
C ILE A 230 -2.82 -10.58 15.61
N PHE A 231 -1.89 -10.98 14.75
CA PHE A 231 -1.72 -12.36 14.32
C PHE A 231 -1.28 -13.27 15.47
N LYS A 232 -0.34 -12.81 16.30
CA LYS A 232 0.14 -13.55 17.46
C LYS A 232 -0.97 -13.83 18.46
N LEU A 233 -1.79 -12.82 18.78
CA LEU A 233 -2.95 -12.99 19.66
C LEU A 233 -3.97 -13.97 19.06
N TRP A 234 -4.25 -13.83 17.76
CA TRP A 234 -5.25 -14.64 17.08
C TRP A 234 -4.85 -16.10 16.92
N TYR A 235 -3.63 -16.38 16.40
CA TYR A 235 -3.19 -17.73 16.04
C TYR A 235 -2.38 -18.43 17.12
N ASP A 236 -1.44 -17.71 17.77
CA ASP A 236 -0.50 -18.35 18.68
C ASP A 236 -1.08 -18.45 20.09
N LEU A 237 -1.78 -17.41 20.55
CA LEU A 237 -2.40 -17.35 21.87
C LEU A 237 -3.88 -17.75 21.86
N ASN A 238 -4.49 -17.93 20.70
CA ASN A 238 -5.91 -18.27 20.50
C ASN A 238 -6.86 -17.29 21.25
N ASP A 239 -6.44 -16.01 21.37
CA ASP A 239 -7.17 -14.95 22.07
C ASP A 239 -7.81 -13.99 21.05
N SER A 240 -9.02 -14.34 20.62
CA SER A 240 -9.77 -13.55 19.66
C SER A 240 -10.20 -12.20 20.20
N TYR A 241 -10.48 -12.09 21.50
CA TYR A 241 -10.95 -10.85 22.12
C TYR A 241 -9.84 -9.80 22.19
N SER A 242 -8.65 -10.16 22.70
CA SER A 242 -7.51 -9.24 22.73
C SER A 242 -7.05 -8.86 21.32
N SER A 243 -7.12 -9.78 20.34
CA SER A 243 -6.84 -9.50 18.94
C SER A 243 -7.81 -8.46 18.34
N SER A 244 -9.12 -8.58 18.64
CA SER A 244 -10.14 -7.63 18.21
C SER A 244 -9.94 -6.25 18.86
N VAL A 245 -9.61 -6.20 20.15
CA VAL A 245 -9.29 -4.95 20.87
C VAL A 245 -8.06 -4.28 20.28
N LEU A 246 -6.99 -5.02 20.04
CA LEU A 246 -5.77 -4.50 19.42
C LEU A 246 -6.03 -3.98 18.01
N SER A 247 -6.85 -4.69 17.23
CA SER A 247 -7.28 -4.27 15.89
C SER A 247 -8.07 -2.95 15.91
N GLY A 248 -9.00 -2.81 16.86
CA GLY A 248 -9.77 -1.58 17.05
C GLY A 248 -8.89 -0.40 17.46
N ILE A 249 -7.94 -0.61 18.37
CA ILE A 249 -6.98 0.44 18.78
C ILE A 249 -6.09 0.86 17.59
N LEU A 250 -5.59 -0.09 16.82
CA LEU A 250 -4.80 0.21 15.62
C LEU A 250 -5.60 1.03 14.59
N MET A 251 -6.88 0.69 14.39
CA MET A 251 -7.77 1.47 13.53
C MET A 251 -7.97 2.90 14.04
N LEU A 252 -8.19 3.08 15.35
CA LEU A 252 -8.32 4.42 15.94
C LEU A 252 -7.06 5.25 15.72
N PHE A 253 -5.89 4.64 15.87
CA PHE A 253 -4.62 5.31 15.64
C PHE A 253 -4.46 5.73 14.16
N VAL A 254 -4.82 4.88 13.22
CA VAL A 254 -4.80 5.20 11.79
C VAL A 254 -5.80 6.31 11.44
N PHE A 255 -7.00 6.29 12.01
CA PHE A 255 -7.97 7.38 11.79
C PHE A 255 -7.49 8.71 12.36
N LEU A 256 -6.79 8.70 13.47
CA LEU A 256 -6.15 9.91 14.01
C LEU A 256 -5.10 10.46 13.03
N ILE A 257 -4.27 9.60 12.44
CA ILE A 257 -3.29 10.01 11.41
C ILE A 257 -4.01 10.60 10.19
N MET A 258 -5.08 9.96 9.71
CA MET A 258 -5.88 10.48 8.59
C MET A 258 -6.53 11.82 8.92
N TYR A 259 -6.98 12.01 10.15
CA TYR A 259 -7.54 13.29 10.60
C TYR A 259 -6.49 14.40 10.59
N VAL A 260 -5.27 14.10 11.05
CA VAL A 260 -4.13 15.03 11.00
C VAL A 260 -3.78 15.40 9.54
N ASP A 261 -3.75 14.42 8.62
CA ASP A 261 -3.54 14.66 7.19
C ASP A 261 -4.61 15.60 6.61
N TYR A 262 -5.87 15.30 6.90
CA TYR A 262 -7.00 16.12 6.44
C TYR A 262 -6.94 17.55 6.97
N TYR A 263 -6.65 17.72 8.26
CA TYR A 263 -6.51 19.02 8.88
C TYR A 263 -5.37 19.84 8.28
N TYR A 264 -4.23 19.19 8.05
CA TYR A 264 -3.05 19.82 7.45
C TYR A 264 -3.28 20.26 6.00
N LYS A 265 -3.91 19.41 5.19
CA LYS A 265 -4.26 19.73 3.80
C LYS A 265 -5.25 20.87 3.68
N ASN A 266 -6.26 20.92 4.53
CA ASN A 266 -7.27 21.97 4.52
C ASN A 266 -6.72 23.35 4.95
N LYS A 267 -5.78 23.37 5.89
CA LYS A 267 -5.17 24.62 6.38
C LYS A 267 -4.23 25.26 5.35
N HIS A 268 -3.66 24.46 4.48
CA HIS A 268 -2.71 24.89 3.46
C HIS A 268 -3.29 24.58 2.07
N HIS A 269 -4.18 25.46 1.58
CA HIS A 269 -4.63 25.42 0.18
C HIS A 269 -3.44 25.72 -0.74
N TYR A 270 -2.70 24.68 -1.11
CA TYR A 270 -1.70 24.77 -2.15
C TYR A 270 -2.41 24.65 -3.51
N SER A 271 -2.72 25.79 -4.13
CA SER A 271 -3.06 25.80 -5.54
C SER A 271 -1.81 25.39 -6.34
N PHE A 272 -1.74 24.12 -6.71
CA PHE A 272 -0.86 23.69 -7.78
C PHE A 272 -1.31 24.43 -9.04
N ASN A 273 -0.68 25.56 -9.35
CA ASN A 273 -0.84 26.22 -10.64
C ASN A 273 -0.24 25.29 -11.71
N GLN A 274 -1.09 24.42 -12.26
CA GLN A 274 -0.72 23.49 -13.35
C GLN A 274 -0.26 24.21 -14.64
N ASN A 275 -0.40 25.53 -14.69
CA ASN A 275 -0.18 26.33 -15.91
C ASN A 275 1.26 26.84 -16.11
N LEU A 276 2.20 26.51 -15.22
CA LEU A 276 3.60 26.97 -15.35
C LEU A 276 4.58 25.77 -15.23
N THR A 277 4.41 24.76 -16.07
CA THR A 277 5.47 23.76 -16.30
C THR A 277 6.56 24.31 -17.22
N LEU A 278 7.27 25.32 -16.77
CA LEU A 278 8.57 25.64 -17.34
C LEU A 278 9.55 24.60 -16.83
N PHE A 279 9.81 23.56 -17.64
CA PHE A 279 10.80 22.53 -17.32
C PHE A 279 12.12 23.19 -16.94
N ILE A 280 12.53 23.00 -15.68
CA ILE A 280 13.86 23.43 -15.23
C ILE A 280 14.88 22.59 -15.99
N LYS A 281 15.75 23.25 -16.78
CA LYS A 281 16.87 22.57 -17.42
C LYS A 281 17.79 22.01 -16.34
N LYS A 282 17.93 20.69 -16.28
CA LYS A 282 18.81 20.03 -15.30
C LYS A 282 20.22 20.61 -15.36
N ARG A 283 20.84 20.78 -14.21
CA ARG A 283 22.17 21.38 -14.08
C ARG A 283 23.24 20.30 -14.19
N LYS A 284 24.31 20.61 -14.89
CA LYS A 284 25.48 19.73 -14.92
C LYS A 284 26.30 19.92 -13.65
N LEU A 285 26.60 18.82 -12.99
CA LEU A 285 27.49 18.76 -11.83
C LEU A 285 28.96 18.70 -12.30
N ASN A 286 29.89 19.08 -11.43
CA ASN A 286 31.31 18.80 -11.65
C ASN A 286 31.53 17.29 -11.78
N PRO A 287 32.53 16.80 -12.55
CA PRO A 287 32.74 15.37 -12.81
C PRO A 287 32.76 14.51 -11.54
N ILE A 288 33.46 14.95 -10.49
CA ILE A 288 33.52 14.23 -9.20
C ILE A 288 32.13 14.11 -8.55
N LYS A 289 31.37 15.20 -8.53
CA LYS A 289 30.01 15.19 -7.97
C LYS A 289 29.04 14.37 -8.83
N GLN A 290 29.25 14.29 -10.15
CA GLN A 290 28.46 13.40 -11.02
C GLN A 290 28.69 11.93 -10.67
N ILE A 291 29.96 11.53 -10.46
CA ILE A 291 30.30 10.15 -10.07
C ILE A 291 29.72 9.83 -8.69
N LEU A 292 29.88 10.71 -7.70
CA LEU A 292 29.33 10.50 -6.36
C LEU A 292 27.81 10.37 -6.36
N SER A 293 27.10 11.22 -7.11
CA SER A 293 25.64 11.15 -7.25
C SER A 293 25.20 9.87 -7.96
N CYS A 294 25.94 9.43 -8.97
CA CYS A 294 25.68 8.18 -9.67
C CYS A 294 25.87 6.98 -8.73
N ILE A 295 26.99 6.91 -8.00
CA ILE A 295 27.27 5.84 -7.01
C ILE A 295 26.20 5.82 -5.92
N TYR A 296 25.81 6.97 -5.37
CA TYR A 296 24.79 7.05 -4.34
C TYR A 296 23.44 6.48 -4.81
N CYS A 297 22.94 6.94 -5.95
CA CYS A 297 21.67 6.44 -6.48
C CYS A 297 21.77 4.97 -6.91
N PHE A 298 22.94 4.54 -7.41
CA PHE A 298 23.18 3.15 -7.77
C PHE A 298 23.17 2.24 -6.54
N ILE A 299 23.84 2.62 -5.44
CA ILE A 299 23.84 1.83 -4.18
C ILE A 299 22.41 1.64 -3.67
N ILE A 300 21.59 2.70 -3.67
CA ILE A 300 20.20 2.60 -3.22
C ILE A 300 19.42 1.62 -4.10
N ALA A 301 19.52 1.72 -5.42
CA ALA A 301 18.84 0.83 -6.35
C ALA A 301 19.41 -0.61 -6.29
N PHE A 302 20.71 -0.75 -6.09
CA PHE A 302 21.40 -2.04 -5.96
C PHE A 302 20.91 -2.79 -4.72
N VAL A 303 20.94 -2.14 -3.57
CA VAL A 303 20.49 -2.71 -2.30
C VAL A 303 18.98 -2.94 -2.32
N GLY A 304 18.19 -2.01 -2.84
CA GLY A 304 16.73 -2.12 -2.82
C GLY A 304 16.15 -3.15 -3.78
N PHE A 305 16.82 -3.42 -4.90
CA PHE A 305 16.25 -4.26 -5.95
C PHE A 305 17.26 -5.24 -6.57
N ILE A 306 18.40 -4.77 -7.06
CA ILE A 306 19.29 -5.57 -7.92
C ILE A 306 19.86 -6.75 -7.13
N LEU A 307 20.39 -6.52 -5.94
CA LEU A 307 20.98 -7.55 -5.09
C LEU A 307 19.93 -8.60 -4.67
N PRO A 308 18.76 -8.22 -4.10
CA PRO A 308 17.72 -9.19 -3.77
C PRO A 308 17.24 -9.99 -4.98
N PHE A 309 17.06 -9.33 -6.14
CA PHE A 309 16.62 -10.00 -7.36
C PHE A 309 17.62 -11.04 -7.85
N ILE A 310 18.92 -10.72 -7.87
CA ILE A 310 19.98 -11.66 -8.26
C ILE A 310 19.99 -12.89 -7.35
N TRP A 311 19.84 -12.70 -6.03
CA TRP A 311 19.81 -13.81 -5.08
C TRP A 311 18.55 -14.68 -5.22
N LEU A 312 17.40 -14.08 -5.46
CA LEU A 312 16.17 -14.84 -5.75
C LEU A 312 16.34 -15.70 -7.00
N VAL A 313 16.92 -15.14 -8.07
CA VAL A 313 17.21 -15.90 -9.30
C VAL A 313 18.21 -17.03 -9.02
N TYR A 314 19.27 -16.75 -8.28
CA TYR A 314 20.28 -17.75 -7.93
C TYR A 314 19.69 -18.92 -7.13
N TRP A 315 18.84 -18.64 -6.14
CA TRP A 315 18.18 -19.68 -5.35
C TRP A 315 17.13 -20.43 -6.18
N GLY A 316 16.33 -19.71 -6.97
CA GLY A 316 15.33 -20.34 -7.84
C GLY A 316 15.93 -21.28 -8.89
N LEU A 317 17.14 -20.98 -9.40
CA LEU A 317 17.85 -21.88 -10.32
C LEU A 317 18.44 -23.13 -9.62
N LYS A 318 18.66 -23.06 -8.31
CA LYS A 318 19.12 -24.20 -7.51
C LYS A 318 17.97 -25.08 -7.01
N ASP A 319 16.75 -24.58 -7.05
CA ASP A 319 15.58 -25.35 -6.66
C ASP A 319 15.26 -26.38 -7.75
N HIS A 320 15.37 -27.68 -7.41
CA HIS A 320 15.02 -28.77 -8.32
C HIS A 320 13.51 -28.97 -8.49
N LYS A 321 12.68 -28.21 -7.79
CA LYS A 321 11.22 -28.30 -7.80
C LYS A 321 10.51 -27.38 -8.79
N LEU A 322 11.26 -26.77 -9.70
CA LEU A 322 10.74 -25.88 -10.75
C LEU A 322 9.57 -26.47 -11.55
N PHE A 323 9.40 -27.80 -11.54
CA PHE A 323 8.39 -28.54 -12.30
C PHE A 323 7.36 -29.28 -11.43
N GLU A 324 7.28 -29.01 -10.12
CA GLU A 324 6.23 -29.61 -9.29
C GLU A 324 4.85 -29.09 -9.70
N SER A 325 3.91 -30.02 -9.91
CA SER A 325 2.52 -29.70 -10.28
C SER A 325 1.83 -28.78 -9.28
N GLN A 326 2.23 -28.85 -8.01
CA GLN A 326 1.70 -28.03 -6.92
C GLN A 326 1.97 -26.52 -7.14
N PHE A 327 3.16 -26.15 -7.61
CA PHE A 327 3.49 -24.76 -7.90
C PHE A 327 2.58 -24.16 -8.98
N TYR A 328 2.34 -24.91 -10.05
CA TYR A 328 1.46 -24.45 -11.14
C TYR A 328 0.01 -24.29 -10.67
N ILE A 329 -0.49 -25.19 -9.82
CA ILE A 329 -1.85 -25.13 -9.27
C ILE A 329 -2.00 -23.89 -8.39
N ILE A 330 -1.04 -23.62 -7.49
CA ILE A 330 -1.09 -22.45 -6.60
C ILE A 330 -0.96 -21.16 -7.40
N SER A 331 -0.06 -21.11 -8.39
CA SER A 331 0.10 -19.97 -9.29
C SER A 331 -1.18 -19.66 -10.05
N PHE A 332 -1.83 -20.69 -10.61
CA PHE A 332 -3.08 -20.56 -11.34
C PHE A 332 -4.23 -20.08 -10.43
N LYS A 333 -4.37 -20.66 -9.23
CA LYS A 333 -5.35 -20.23 -8.23
C LYS A 333 -5.14 -18.75 -7.87
N THR A 334 -3.89 -18.33 -7.63
CA THR A 334 -3.56 -16.94 -7.28
C THR A 334 -3.88 -15.98 -8.42
N ILE A 335 -3.54 -16.33 -9.66
CA ILE A 335 -3.84 -15.51 -10.83
C ILE A 335 -5.36 -15.36 -11.03
N ILE A 336 -6.13 -16.44 -10.94
CA ILE A 336 -7.59 -16.37 -11.08
C ILE A 336 -8.20 -15.51 -9.97
N LEU A 337 -7.79 -15.70 -8.73
CA LEU A 337 -8.23 -14.88 -7.60
C LEU A 337 -7.96 -13.40 -7.86
N ALA A 338 -6.74 -13.07 -8.30
CA ALA A 338 -6.35 -11.70 -8.59
C ALA A 338 -7.12 -11.11 -9.78
N LEU A 339 -7.37 -11.89 -10.84
CA LEU A 339 -8.18 -11.48 -11.99
C LEU A 339 -9.62 -11.15 -11.60
N ILE A 340 -10.27 -12.05 -10.87
CA ILE A 340 -11.65 -11.85 -10.40
C ILE A 340 -11.73 -10.61 -9.50
N THR A 341 -10.85 -10.51 -8.53
CA THR A 341 -10.79 -9.36 -7.61
C THR A 341 -10.57 -8.06 -8.37
N ALA A 342 -9.60 -8.02 -9.28
CA ALA A 342 -9.27 -6.82 -10.04
C ALA A 342 -10.43 -6.38 -10.96
N LEU A 343 -11.12 -7.32 -11.61
CA LEU A 343 -12.29 -7.02 -12.44
C LEU A 343 -13.42 -6.40 -11.61
N ILE A 344 -13.78 -7.05 -10.51
CA ILE A 344 -14.88 -6.59 -9.65
C ILE A 344 -14.53 -5.23 -9.04
N THR A 345 -13.34 -5.10 -8.44
CA THR A 345 -12.90 -3.85 -7.79
C THR A 345 -12.85 -2.69 -8.77
N THR A 346 -12.29 -2.90 -9.97
CA THR A 346 -12.22 -1.85 -11.00
C THR A 346 -13.61 -1.43 -11.48
N PHE A 347 -14.52 -2.39 -11.67
CA PHE A 347 -15.89 -2.09 -12.04
C PHE A 347 -16.62 -1.29 -10.94
N LEU A 348 -16.49 -1.68 -9.67
CA LEU A 348 -17.11 -0.98 -8.54
C LEU A 348 -16.53 0.43 -8.38
N ALA A 349 -15.21 0.58 -8.47
CA ALA A 349 -14.55 1.88 -8.44
C ALA A 349 -15.04 2.79 -9.57
N TYR A 350 -15.14 2.25 -10.78
CA TYR A 350 -15.63 2.99 -11.94
C TYR A 350 -17.08 3.43 -11.77
N PHE A 351 -17.94 2.54 -11.26
CA PHE A 351 -19.34 2.87 -10.95
C PHE A 351 -19.46 3.98 -9.90
N LEU A 352 -18.67 3.92 -8.81
CA LEU A 352 -18.66 4.94 -7.76
C LEU A 352 -18.17 6.29 -8.28
N MET A 353 -17.09 6.31 -9.06
CA MET A 353 -16.56 7.52 -9.68
C MET A 353 -17.53 8.15 -10.67
N PHE A 354 -18.18 7.34 -11.50
CA PHE A 354 -19.22 7.81 -12.42
C PHE A 354 -20.41 8.41 -11.65
N SER A 355 -20.88 7.71 -10.60
CA SER A 355 -21.98 8.19 -9.77
C SER A 355 -21.66 9.52 -9.08
N SER A 356 -20.43 9.64 -8.57
CA SER A 356 -19.90 10.88 -7.99
C SER A 356 -19.90 12.04 -9.01
N ARG A 357 -19.51 11.77 -10.26
CA ARG A 357 -19.44 12.79 -11.31
C ARG A 357 -20.83 13.29 -11.74
N ILE A 358 -21.82 12.40 -11.86
CA ILE A 358 -23.18 12.77 -12.31
C ILE A 358 -23.97 13.50 -11.22
N VAL A 359 -23.80 13.09 -9.96
CA VAL A 359 -24.47 13.72 -8.83
C VAL A 359 -23.73 15.00 -8.47
N LYS A 360 -24.16 16.14 -9.00
CA LYS A 360 -23.55 17.48 -8.78
C LYS A 360 -23.72 17.97 -7.31
N ASN A 361 -23.52 17.09 -6.33
CA ASN A 361 -23.60 17.44 -4.90
C ASN A 361 -22.24 17.19 -4.25
N HIS A 362 -21.60 18.26 -3.82
CA HIS A 362 -20.26 18.23 -3.24
C HIS A 362 -20.17 17.33 -1.98
N PHE A 363 -21.17 17.41 -1.10
CA PHE A 363 -21.20 16.57 0.11
C PHE A 363 -21.32 15.08 -0.23
N PHE A 364 -22.20 14.74 -1.18
CA PHE A 364 -22.34 13.36 -1.65
C PHE A 364 -21.03 12.82 -2.23
N ASN A 365 -20.36 13.60 -3.05
CA ASN A 365 -19.12 13.21 -3.70
C ASN A 365 -18.01 12.98 -2.67
N LEU A 366 -17.84 13.89 -1.73
CA LEU A 366 -16.86 13.72 -0.64
C LEU A 366 -17.19 12.52 0.23
N PHE A 367 -18.45 12.29 0.56
CA PHE A 367 -18.90 11.17 1.38
C PHE A 367 -18.59 9.84 0.70
N ILE A 368 -19.01 9.65 -0.57
CA ILE A 368 -18.79 8.41 -1.33
C ILE A 368 -17.30 8.13 -1.48
N LEU A 369 -16.51 9.09 -1.94
CA LEU A 369 -15.10 8.88 -2.20
C LEU A 369 -14.31 8.62 -0.91
N LYS A 370 -14.61 9.35 0.17
CA LYS A 370 -13.93 9.14 1.46
C LYS A 370 -14.27 7.79 2.07
N ILE A 371 -15.55 7.42 2.13
CA ILE A 371 -15.94 6.11 2.70
C ILE A 371 -15.35 4.97 1.87
N SER A 372 -15.43 5.05 0.55
CA SER A 372 -14.89 4.01 -0.32
C SER A 372 -13.36 3.90 -0.27
N SER A 373 -12.65 4.94 0.16
CA SER A 373 -11.20 4.92 0.31
C SER A 373 -10.70 4.49 1.69
N LEU A 374 -11.58 4.34 2.68
CA LEU A 374 -11.19 3.95 4.05
C LEU A 374 -10.47 2.60 4.10
N GLY A 375 -10.89 1.63 3.28
CA GLY A 375 -10.35 0.27 3.31
C GLY A 375 -8.83 0.19 3.08
N TYR A 376 -8.27 1.05 2.25
CA TYR A 376 -6.82 1.10 2.00
C TYR A 376 -6.02 1.60 3.22
N SER A 377 -6.61 2.53 3.95
CA SER A 377 -5.95 3.13 5.12
C SER A 377 -5.92 2.20 6.33
N ILE A 378 -6.79 1.19 6.36
CA ILE A 378 -6.86 0.24 7.46
C ILE A 378 -5.78 -0.83 7.28
N PRO A 379 -4.99 -1.12 8.34
CA PRO A 379 -4.04 -2.22 8.30
C PRO A 379 -4.71 -3.54 7.97
N ALA A 380 -4.08 -4.33 7.09
CA ALA A 380 -4.65 -5.56 6.56
C ALA A 380 -5.01 -6.57 7.65
N ALA A 381 -4.19 -6.67 8.71
CA ALA A 381 -4.46 -7.53 9.85
C ALA A 381 -5.77 -7.14 10.55
N ALA A 382 -5.93 -5.86 10.87
CA ALA A 382 -7.14 -5.33 11.51
C ALA A 382 -8.38 -5.48 10.61
N LEU A 383 -8.24 -5.24 9.30
CA LEU A 383 -9.32 -5.45 8.33
C LEU A 383 -9.74 -6.94 8.27
N GLY A 384 -8.79 -7.88 8.29
CA GLY A 384 -9.06 -9.31 8.30
C GLY A 384 -9.91 -9.72 9.51
N ILE A 385 -9.51 -9.31 10.71
CA ILE A 385 -10.29 -9.56 11.94
C ILE A 385 -11.68 -8.92 11.88
N SER A 386 -11.77 -7.66 11.41
CA SER A 386 -13.05 -6.96 11.24
C SER A 386 -14.03 -7.73 10.35
N ILE A 387 -13.52 -8.34 9.30
CA ILE A 387 -14.32 -9.14 8.36
C ILE A 387 -14.77 -10.45 9.01
N ILE A 388 -13.89 -11.13 9.76
CA ILE A 388 -14.29 -12.30 10.52
C ILE A 388 -15.43 -11.98 11.47
N VAL A 389 -15.29 -10.92 12.27
CA VAL A 389 -16.31 -10.47 13.21
C VAL A 389 -17.64 -10.22 12.52
N LEU A 390 -17.61 -9.49 11.41
CA LEU A 390 -18.82 -9.23 10.62
C LEU A 390 -19.48 -10.52 10.12
N PHE A 391 -18.71 -11.44 9.54
CA PHE A 391 -19.28 -12.67 8.98
C PHE A 391 -19.73 -13.65 10.07
N VAL A 392 -19.05 -13.73 11.21
CA VAL A 392 -19.54 -14.49 12.37
C VAL A 392 -20.89 -13.93 12.88
N PHE A 393 -21.04 -12.61 12.92
CA PHE A 393 -22.30 -11.97 13.28
C PHE A 393 -23.40 -12.28 12.27
N LEU A 394 -23.11 -12.20 10.97
CA LEU A 394 -24.06 -12.53 9.90
C LEU A 394 -24.44 -14.03 9.92
N ASP A 395 -23.50 -14.93 10.14
CA ASP A 395 -23.74 -16.37 10.25
C ASP A 395 -24.71 -16.70 11.41
N LYS A 396 -24.58 -16.00 12.54
CA LYS A 396 -25.52 -16.13 13.67
C LYS A 396 -26.93 -15.66 13.32
N ILE A 397 -27.07 -14.54 12.57
CA ILE A 397 -28.38 -13.99 12.20
C ILE A 397 -29.07 -14.85 11.14
N PHE A 398 -28.35 -15.25 10.12
CA PHE A 398 -28.92 -15.95 8.97
C PHE A 398 -28.88 -17.46 9.07
N HIS A 399 -28.33 -18.02 10.15
CA HIS A 399 -28.08 -19.46 10.33
C HIS A 399 -27.37 -20.10 9.14
N MET A 400 -26.41 -19.37 8.56
CA MET A 400 -25.58 -19.79 7.43
C MET A 400 -24.13 -19.97 7.90
N SER A 401 -23.34 -20.77 7.16
CA SER A 401 -21.90 -20.88 7.37
C SER A 401 -21.13 -20.22 6.23
N LEU A 402 -21.19 -18.90 6.14
CA LEU A 402 -20.55 -18.12 5.07
C LEU A 402 -19.02 -18.08 5.22
N LEU A 403 -18.52 -18.15 6.45
CA LEU A 403 -17.07 -18.14 6.74
C LEU A 403 -16.40 -19.46 6.41
N GLY A 404 -17.11 -20.58 6.58
CA GLY A 404 -16.49 -21.90 6.75
C GLY A 404 -15.70 -22.45 5.55
N ASN A 405 -15.94 -22.00 4.29
CA ASN A 405 -15.23 -22.48 3.10
C ASN A 405 -15.40 -21.56 1.87
N SER A 406 -15.55 -20.26 2.08
CA SER A 406 -15.91 -19.37 0.98
C SER A 406 -14.76 -18.45 0.56
N LEU A 407 -14.30 -18.59 -0.69
CA LEU A 407 -13.46 -17.61 -1.35
C LEU A 407 -14.12 -16.23 -1.45
N PHE A 408 -15.44 -16.16 -1.29
CA PHE A 408 -16.20 -14.92 -1.33
C PHE A 408 -15.71 -13.93 -0.25
N VAL A 409 -15.47 -14.40 0.97
CA VAL A 409 -15.01 -13.56 2.09
C VAL A 409 -13.64 -12.96 1.78
N LEU A 410 -12.73 -13.75 1.21
CA LEU A 410 -11.41 -13.28 0.81
C LEU A 410 -11.49 -12.25 -0.34
N ILE A 411 -12.29 -12.52 -1.35
CA ILE A 411 -12.52 -11.58 -2.47
C ILE A 411 -13.14 -10.27 -1.94
N PHE A 412 -14.11 -10.36 -1.04
CA PHE A 412 -14.73 -9.20 -0.42
C PHE A 412 -13.72 -8.35 0.36
N ALA A 413 -12.84 -8.97 1.13
CA ALA A 413 -11.75 -8.30 1.82
C ALA A 413 -10.82 -7.54 0.87
N TYR A 414 -10.41 -8.19 -0.20
CA TYR A 414 -9.56 -7.57 -1.22
C TYR A 414 -10.24 -6.40 -1.93
N ILE A 415 -11.54 -6.53 -2.24
CA ILE A 415 -12.30 -5.43 -2.83
C ILE A 415 -12.25 -4.21 -1.90
N ILE A 416 -12.53 -4.38 -0.61
CA ILE A 416 -12.51 -3.28 0.36
C ILE A 416 -11.11 -2.65 0.42
N ARG A 417 -10.07 -3.46 0.52
CA ARG A 417 -8.69 -2.99 0.65
C ARG A 417 -8.21 -2.23 -0.58
N PHE A 418 -8.46 -2.75 -1.78
CA PHE A 418 -7.88 -2.21 -3.02
C PHE A 418 -8.80 -1.25 -3.79
N LEU A 419 -10.01 -1.02 -3.29
CA LEU A 419 -10.96 -0.09 -3.93
C LEU A 419 -10.39 1.33 -4.09
N ALA A 420 -9.68 1.80 -3.07
CA ALA A 420 -9.07 3.12 -3.10
C ALA A 420 -7.99 3.27 -4.19
N SER A 421 -7.13 2.26 -4.37
CA SER A 421 -6.10 2.24 -5.42
C SER A 421 -6.73 2.37 -6.81
N ALA A 422 -7.86 1.65 -7.03
CA ALA A 422 -8.64 1.76 -8.26
C ALA A 422 -9.28 3.16 -8.42
N ILE A 423 -9.89 3.72 -7.37
CA ILE A 423 -10.51 5.04 -7.38
C ILE A 423 -9.49 6.12 -7.73
N TYR A 424 -8.31 6.15 -7.09
CA TYR A 424 -7.28 7.15 -7.36
C TYR A 424 -6.75 7.08 -8.79
N SER A 425 -6.63 5.87 -9.34
CA SER A 425 -6.24 5.68 -10.74
C SER A 425 -7.29 6.24 -11.71
N LEU A 426 -8.58 6.06 -11.42
CA LEU A 426 -9.69 6.54 -12.24
C LEU A 426 -9.92 8.05 -12.08
N GLU A 427 -9.67 8.62 -10.90
CA GLU A 427 -9.78 10.06 -10.64
C GLU A 427 -8.87 10.86 -11.57
N GLY A 428 -7.62 10.41 -11.77
CA GLY A 428 -6.70 11.00 -12.73
C GLY A 428 -7.25 11.02 -14.17
N GLY A 429 -8.05 10.02 -14.54
CA GLY A 429 -8.74 9.96 -15.84
C GLY A 429 -9.92 10.93 -15.94
N TYR A 430 -10.78 10.93 -14.93
CA TYR A 430 -11.95 11.81 -14.91
C TYR A 430 -11.59 13.29 -14.88
N ASN A 431 -10.47 13.66 -14.27
CA ASN A 431 -9.98 15.05 -14.25
C ASN A 431 -9.57 15.55 -15.65
N LYS A 432 -9.29 14.64 -16.61
CA LYS A 432 -8.97 15.00 -18.01
C LYS A 432 -10.22 15.12 -18.91
N ILE A 433 -11.40 14.66 -18.45
CA ILE A 433 -12.64 14.69 -19.22
C ILE A 433 -13.44 15.94 -18.87
N HIS A 434 -13.63 16.84 -19.83
CA HIS A 434 -14.43 18.06 -19.63
C HIS A 434 -15.89 17.73 -19.30
N LEU A 435 -16.48 18.49 -18.37
CA LEU A 435 -17.90 18.33 -17.99
C LEU A 435 -18.87 18.60 -19.16
N ASN A 436 -18.45 19.42 -20.13
CA ASN A 436 -19.25 19.72 -21.31
C ASN A 436 -19.64 18.48 -22.13
N ILE A 437 -18.84 17.38 -22.06
CA ILE A 437 -19.14 16.11 -22.74
C ILE A 437 -20.41 15.49 -22.13
N ASP A 438 -20.51 15.54 -20.81
CA ASP A 438 -21.66 15.00 -20.08
C ASP A 438 -22.90 15.82 -20.39
N GLU A 439 -22.79 17.15 -20.37
CA GLU A 439 -23.89 18.07 -20.69
C GLU A 439 -24.37 17.96 -22.13
N ALA A 440 -23.45 17.88 -23.08
CA ALA A 440 -23.78 17.66 -24.50
C ALA A 440 -24.52 16.33 -24.71
N SER A 441 -24.04 15.25 -24.09
CA SER A 441 -24.70 13.94 -24.13
C SER A 441 -26.12 14.00 -23.55
N LEU A 442 -26.30 14.63 -22.39
CA LEU A 442 -27.59 14.76 -21.74
C LEU A 442 -28.57 15.64 -22.52
N ASN A 443 -28.06 16.69 -23.20
CA ASN A 443 -28.87 17.54 -24.10
C ASN A 443 -29.37 16.78 -25.32
N LEU A 444 -28.61 15.79 -25.80
CA LEU A 444 -29.03 14.84 -26.84
C LEU A 444 -29.99 13.74 -26.32
N ARG A 445 -30.50 13.88 -25.10
CA ARG A 445 -31.42 12.94 -24.42
C ARG A 445 -30.90 11.52 -24.30
N THR A 446 -29.57 11.32 -24.25
CA THR A 446 -29.00 9.99 -24.00
C THR A 446 -29.26 9.57 -22.56
N SER A 447 -29.46 8.26 -22.35
CA SER A 447 -29.59 7.69 -21.01
C SER A 447 -28.25 7.66 -20.25
N TYR A 448 -28.26 7.72 -18.93
CA TYR A 448 -27.03 7.56 -18.12
C TYR A 448 -26.32 6.23 -18.38
N PHE A 449 -27.05 5.18 -18.76
CA PHE A 449 -26.47 3.90 -19.14
C PHE A 449 -25.63 4.02 -20.44
N ILE A 450 -26.15 4.73 -21.45
CA ILE A 450 -25.42 5.01 -22.69
C ILE A 450 -24.21 5.90 -22.40
N LEU A 451 -24.37 6.92 -21.56
CA LEU A 451 -23.28 7.80 -21.13
C LEU A 451 -22.15 6.98 -20.47
N PHE A 452 -22.49 6.07 -19.54
CA PHE A 452 -21.55 5.20 -18.86
C PHE A 452 -20.79 4.29 -19.82
N PHE A 453 -21.50 3.45 -20.57
CA PHE A 453 -20.87 2.40 -21.38
C PHE A 453 -20.35 2.88 -22.74
N LYS A 454 -21.07 3.77 -23.43
CA LYS A 454 -20.71 4.16 -24.80
C LYS A 454 -19.84 5.42 -24.88
N ILE A 455 -19.87 6.30 -23.88
CA ILE A 455 -19.11 7.56 -23.91
C ILE A 455 -17.95 7.52 -22.92
N HIS A 456 -18.23 7.29 -21.62
CA HIS A 456 -17.16 7.30 -20.62
C HIS A 456 -16.23 6.09 -20.73
N THR A 457 -16.73 4.87 -20.93
CA THR A 457 -15.87 3.68 -20.99
C THR A 457 -14.79 3.77 -22.08
N PRO A 458 -15.07 4.17 -23.34
CA PRO A 458 -14.02 4.35 -24.33
C PRO A 458 -13.02 5.46 -23.99
N LEU A 459 -13.48 6.56 -23.37
CA LEU A 459 -12.60 7.66 -22.94
C LEU A 459 -11.71 7.24 -21.77
N MET A 460 -12.22 6.41 -20.87
CA MET A 460 -11.57 5.94 -19.66
C MET A 460 -10.77 4.64 -19.83
N LYS A 461 -10.76 4.03 -21.00
CA LYS A 461 -10.19 2.68 -21.23
C LYS A 461 -8.75 2.51 -20.71
N HIS A 462 -7.90 3.51 -20.87
CA HIS A 462 -6.51 3.46 -20.39
C HIS A 462 -6.44 3.50 -18.86
N PHE A 463 -7.27 4.34 -18.22
CA PHE A 463 -7.34 4.45 -16.77
C PHE A 463 -8.02 3.25 -16.13
N LEU A 464 -9.04 2.67 -16.79
CA LEU A 464 -9.67 1.41 -16.37
C LEU A 464 -8.66 0.26 -16.40
N PHE A 465 -7.88 0.17 -17.47
CA PHE A 465 -6.84 -0.87 -17.57
C PHE A 465 -5.71 -0.63 -16.55
N LEU A 466 -5.34 0.63 -16.28
CA LEU A 466 -4.37 0.97 -15.25
C LEU A 466 -4.87 0.57 -13.84
N ALA A 467 -6.10 0.92 -13.50
CA ALA A 467 -6.74 0.55 -12.24
C ALA A 467 -6.79 -0.98 -12.07
N PHE A 468 -7.22 -1.69 -13.12
CA PHE A 468 -7.25 -3.15 -13.14
C PHE A 468 -5.89 -3.77 -12.84
N ILE A 469 -4.84 -3.29 -13.48
CA ILE A 469 -3.49 -3.85 -13.32
C ILE A 469 -2.93 -3.56 -11.93
N ILE A 470 -3.16 -2.36 -11.37
CA ILE A 470 -2.71 -2.02 -10.03
C ILE A 470 -3.36 -2.96 -9.01
N VAL A 471 -4.69 -3.12 -9.06
CA VAL A 471 -5.41 -4.03 -8.15
C VAL A 471 -4.97 -5.47 -8.34
N PHE A 472 -4.75 -5.91 -9.57
CA PHE A 472 -4.28 -7.26 -9.88
C PHE A 472 -2.96 -7.59 -9.16
N ILE A 473 -2.00 -6.66 -9.19
CA ILE A 473 -0.70 -6.87 -8.57
C ILE A 473 -0.76 -6.76 -7.06
N ASP A 474 -1.48 -5.77 -6.55
CA ASP A 474 -1.65 -5.61 -5.12
C ASP A 474 -2.29 -6.87 -4.51
N THR A 475 -3.24 -7.50 -5.23
CA THR A 475 -3.84 -8.78 -4.82
C THR A 475 -2.83 -9.93 -4.80
N ILE A 476 -1.94 -10.02 -5.79
CA ILE A 476 -0.92 -11.10 -5.85
C ILE A 476 0.09 -10.98 -4.70
N LYS A 477 0.42 -9.76 -4.31
CA LYS A 477 1.38 -9.46 -3.23
C LYS A 477 0.78 -9.61 -1.83
N GLU A 478 -0.55 -9.60 -1.74
CA GLU A 478 -1.23 -9.52 -0.45
C GLU A 478 -1.01 -10.80 0.38
N LEU A 479 -0.41 -10.63 1.55
CA LEU A 479 -0.10 -11.72 2.48
C LEU A 479 -1.05 -11.77 3.68
N PRO A 480 -1.24 -10.69 4.47
CA PRO A 480 -2.02 -10.72 5.71
C PRO A 480 -3.46 -11.21 5.53
N LEU A 481 -4.20 -10.62 4.58
CA LEU A 481 -5.59 -11.01 4.33
C LEU A 481 -5.71 -12.44 3.81
N SER A 482 -4.78 -12.85 2.92
CA SER A 482 -4.74 -14.22 2.44
C SER A 482 -4.52 -15.21 3.58
N ARG A 483 -3.64 -14.87 4.53
CA ARG A 483 -3.33 -15.75 5.67
C ARG A 483 -4.50 -15.88 6.65
N ILE A 484 -5.26 -14.78 6.88
CA ILE A 484 -6.39 -14.77 7.81
C ILE A 484 -7.65 -15.40 7.20
N LEU A 485 -7.97 -15.08 5.94
CA LEU A 485 -9.29 -15.31 5.35
C LEU A 485 -9.32 -16.41 4.29
N ALA A 486 -8.17 -16.95 3.87
CA ALA A 486 -8.17 -18.01 2.88
C ALA A 486 -8.84 -19.28 3.45
N PRO A 487 -9.78 -19.88 2.71
CA PRO A 487 -10.40 -21.13 3.14
C PRO A 487 -9.39 -22.26 3.19
N PHE A 488 -9.67 -23.27 4.01
CA PHE A 488 -8.80 -24.43 4.17
C PHE A 488 -8.47 -25.09 2.81
N GLY A 489 -7.19 -25.37 2.58
CA GLY A 489 -6.71 -25.96 1.31
C GLY A 489 -6.59 -24.97 0.14
N PHE A 490 -6.80 -23.67 0.37
CA PHE A 490 -6.55 -22.63 -0.60
C PHE A 490 -5.34 -21.78 -0.18
N GLU A 491 -4.23 -21.97 -0.85
CA GLU A 491 -3.00 -21.21 -0.64
C GLU A 491 -2.78 -20.23 -1.80
N THR A 492 -2.28 -19.04 -1.46
CA THR A 492 -1.78 -18.08 -2.45
C THR A 492 -0.26 -18.14 -2.55
N LEU A 493 0.30 -17.63 -3.64
CA LEU A 493 1.76 -17.57 -3.81
C LEU A 493 2.45 -16.79 -2.69
N SER A 494 1.84 -15.70 -2.22
CA SER A 494 2.37 -14.88 -1.12
C SER A 494 2.44 -15.66 0.20
N VAL A 495 1.38 -16.38 0.55
CA VAL A 495 1.32 -17.22 1.74
C VAL A 495 2.33 -18.37 1.65
N LYS A 496 2.43 -19.02 0.48
CA LYS A 496 3.38 -20.13 0.26
C LYS A 496 4.83 -19.69 0.35
N ALA A 497 5.17 -18.54 -0.27
CA ALA A 497 6.50 -17.95 -0.17
C ALA A 497 6.86 -17.63 1.29
N PHE A 498 5.93 -17.04 2.03
CA PHE A 498 6.12 -16.70 3.44
C PHE A 498 6.31 -17.95 4.32
N TRP A 499 5.52 -19.00 4.13
CA TRP A 499 5.65 -20.23 4.90
C TRP A 499 6.98 -20.93 4.65
N PHE A 500 7.36 -21.09 3.38
CA PHE A 500 8.67 -21.67 3.07
C PHE A 500 9.82 -20.86 3.69
N ALA A 501 9.73 -19.52 3.66
CA ALA A 501 10.74 -18.68 4.30
C ALA A 501 10.75 -18.85 5.83
N SER A 502 9.58 -18.92 6.48
CA SER A 502 9.44 -19.13 7.93
C SER A 502 9.94 -20.49 8.38
N ASP A 503 9.84 -21.52 7.52
CA ASP A 503 10.36 -22.88 7.76
C ASP A 503 11.85 -23.01 7.38
N GLU A 504 12.57 -21.88 7.18
CA GLU A 504 13.98 -21.84 6.76
C GLU A 504 14.26 -22.49 5.39
N ARG A 505 13.21 -22.75 4.60
CA ARG A 505 13.28 -23.36 3.27
C ARG A 505 13.45 -22.28 2.20
N ILE A 506 14.55 -21.54 2.25
CA ILE A 506 14.80 -20.33 1.42
C ILE A 506 14.80 -20.64 -0.08
N TYR A 507 15.32 -21.81 -0.48
CA TYR A 507 15.33 -22.23 -1.89
C TYR A 507 13.91 -22.44 -2.42
N ASP A 508 13.06 -23.13 -1.65
CA ASP A 508 11.66 -23.35 -2.02
C ASP A 508 10.85 -22.05 -2.03
N ALA A 509 11.19 -21.08 -1.17
CA ALA A 509 10.56 -19.75 -1.13
C ALA A 509 10.92 -18.88 -2.35
N ALA A 510 12.05 -19.13 -2.99
CA ALA A 510 12.56 -18.29 -4.06
C ALA A 510 11.67 -18.31 -5.31
N LEU A 511 11.16 -19.46 -5.73
CA LEU A 511 10.37 -19.59 -6.95
C LEU A 511 9.03 -18.84 -6.89
N PRO A 512 8.16 -19.03 -5.85
CA PRO A 512 6.95 -18.23 -5.68
C PRO A 512 7.25 -16.73 -5.61
N SER A 513 8.33 -16.35 -4.93
CA SER A 513 8.75 -14.95 -4.80
C SER A 513 9.20 -14.34 -6.12
N LEU A 514 9.97 -15.06 -6.93
CA LEU A 514 10.36 -14.63 -8.28
C LEU A 514 9.15 -14.39 -9.16
N PHE A 515 8.15 -15.26 -9.10
CA PHE A 515 6.94 -15.12 -9.89
C PHE A 515 6.15 -13.85 -9.49
N ILE A 516 6.01 -13.59 -8.18
CA ILE A 516 5.40 -12.36 -7.66
C ILE A 516 6.18 -11.12 -8.14
N VAL A 517 7.51 -11.13 -8.00
CA VAL A 517 8.37 -10.01 -8.39
C VAL A 517 8.34 -9.78 -9.89
N PHE A 518 8.36 -10.85 -10.70
CA PHE A 518 8.28 -10.76 -12.15
C PHE A 518 6.99 -10.11 -12.63
N LEU A 519 5.84 -10.55 -12.12
CA LEU A 519 4.54 -9.94 -12.44
C LEU A 519 4.50 -8.47 -12.02
N SER A 520 5.06 -8.15 -10.86
CA SER A 520 5.12 -6.77 -10.36
C SER A 520 6.00 -5.88 -11.21
N LEU A 521 7.16 -6.40 -11.65
CA LEU A 521 8.08 -5.69 -12.56
C LEU A 521 7.44 -5.38 -13.91
N MET A 522 6.74 -6.35 -14.49
CA MET A 522 6.04 -6.13 -15.76
C MET A 522 5.16 -4.89 -15.72
N VAL A 523 4.49 -4.67 -14.59
CA VAL A 523 3.60 -3.53 -14.42
C VAL A 523 4.35 -2.24 -14.16
N VAL A 524 5.35 -2.24 -13.30
CA VAL A 524 6.16 -1.02 -13.05
C VAL A 524 6.77 -0.51 -14.36
N VAL A 525 7.32 -1.42 -15.18
CA VAL A 525 7.88 -1.06 -16.50
C VAL A 525 6.80 -0.58 -17.48
N TRP A 526 5.62 -1.17 -17.42
CA TRP A 526 4.53 -0.80 -18.32
C TRP A 526 3.89 0.54 -17.94
N MET A 527 3.74 0.84 -16.64
CA MET A 527 3.30 2.15 -16.16
C MET A 527 4.23 3.29 -16.62
N ASP A 528 5.56 3.09 -16.59
CA ASP A 528 6.52 4.07 -17.10
C ASP A 528 6.34 4.34 -18.61
N LYS A 529 5.96 3.34 -19.39
CA LYS A 529 5.69 3.52 -20.83
C LYS A 529 4.43 4.31 -21.13
N ILE A 530 3.39 4.18 -20.29
CA ILE A 530 2.12 4.90 -20.48
C ILE A 530 2.29 6.38 -20.12
N THR A 531 2.88 6.66 -18.96
CA THR A 531 3.11 8.03 -18.50
C THR A 531 3.93 8.83 -19.53
N ARG A 532 4.89 8.21 -20.19
CA ARG A 532 5.67 8.86 -21.27
C ARG A 532 4.90 9.14 -22.54
N LYS A 533 3.94 8.29 -22.93
CA LYS A 533 3.13 8.55 -24.12
C LYS A 533 2.20 9.75 -23.91
N ASP A 534 1.78 9.99 -22.69
CA ASP A 534 0.98 11.17 -22.34
C ASP A 534 1.84 12.45 -22.32
N ASP A 535 3.10 12.38 -21.85
CA ASP A 535 4.04 13.53 -21.86
C ASP A 535 4.49 13.95 -23.28
N VAL A 536 4.47 13.03 -24.25
CA VAL A 536 4.83 13.32 -25.65
C VAL A 536 3.64 13.83 -26.46
N ARG A 537 2.40 13.61 -25.98
CA ARG A 537 1.16 14.07 -26.66
C ARG A 537 0.65 15.42 -26.17
N ASN A 538 1.17 15.92 -25.06
CA ASN A 538 0.95 17.26 -24.54
C ASN A 538 2.17 18.16 -24.84
#